data_631298e040ced43714bb6f7086efba06
#
_entry.id   631298e040ced43714bb6f7086efba06
#
_cell.length_a   1.000
_cell.length_b   1.000
_cell.length_c   1.000
_cell.angle_alpha   90.00
_cell.angle_beta   90.00
_cell.angle_gamma   90.00
#
_symmetry.space_group_name_H-M   'P 1'
#
loop_
_entity.id
_entity.type
_entity.pdbx_description
1 polymer ?
#
loop_
_entity_poly.entity_id
_entity_poly.type
_entity_poly.pdbx_seq_one_letter_code
_entity_poly.pdbx_strand_id
1 'polypeptide(L)'
;MAGIPESTPVSRVRDAKQALKPDLVQSIESGIRTKYRDRRSNTARIRQGEWFFVPAPQVRVELLLVLRNEPIARGGGKPHVCEELYRFGGETVYVSPGAPNGLTGEQYRALSEGERSLWNWRVMRRNPKVYVRGRVRHHDHKTVVLDGWHEVLSNTENLSHAMRNVAFLD
;
A
#
# COMPACT_ATOMS: atom_id res chain seq x y z
N MET A 1 62.88 -36.71 -9.35
CA MET A 1 62.25 -36.11 -8.14
C MET A 1 61.16 -35.19 -8.61
N ALA A 2 59.91 -35.63 -8.51
CA ALA A 2 58.73 -34.87 -8.93
C ALA A 2 58.14 -34.22 -7.71
N GLY A 3 58.14 -32.88 -7.67
CA GLY A 3 57.56 -32.10 -6.60
C GLY A 3 56.03 -32.12 -6.70
N ILE A 4 55.38 -32.51 -5.59
CA ILE A 4 53.94 -32.48 -5.41
C ILE A 4 53.56 -31.04 -5.09
N PRO A 5 52.55 -30.42 -5.78
CA PRO A 5 52.08 -29.09 -5.40
C PRO A 5 51.24 -29.20 -4.14
N GLU A 6 51.67 -28.54 -3.07
CA GLU A 6 50.88 -28.32 -1.86
C GLU A 6 49.66 -27.44 -2.16
N SER A 7 48.48 -28.06 -2.26
CA SER A 7 47.24 -27.35 -2.26
C SER A 7 46.94 -26.78 -0.88
N THR A 8 46.86 -25.46 -0.77
CA THR A 8 46.55 -24.75 0.45
C THR A 8 45.25 -25.22 1.11
N PRO A 9 45.20 -25.42 2.44
CA PRO A 9 44.05 -26.02 3.14
C PRO A 9 42.76 -25.21 3.07
N VAL A 10 42.82 -23.98 2.65
CA VAL A 10 41.66 -23.06 2.60
C VAL A 10 40.72 -23.37 1.40
N SER A 11 41.26 -23.84 0.27
CA SER A 11 40.44 -24.21 -0.91
C SER A 11 39.62 -25.47 -0.65
N ARG A 12 40.22 -26.49 0.00
CA ARG A 12 39.54 -27.76 0.30
C ARG A 12 38.36 -27.61 1.26
N VAL A 13 38.41 -26.66 2.20
CA VAL A 13 37.32 -26.41 3.15
C VAL A 13 36.11 -25.73 2.48
N ARG A 14 36.35 -24.89 1.46
CA ARG A 14 35.26 -24.26 0.69
C ARG A 14 34.53 -25.26 -0.19
N ASP A 15 35.26 -26.13 -0.86
CA ASP A 15 34.68 -27.13 -1.76
C ASP A 15 33.90 -28.22 -0.99
N ALA A 16 34.39 -28.64 0.19
CA ALA A 16 33.67 -29.58 1.06
C ALA A 16 32.38 -29.00 1.66
N LYS A 17 32.33 -27.69 1.95
CA LYS A 17 31.11 -27.04 2.43
C LYS A 17 30.06 -26.87 1.33
N GLN A 18 30.48 -26.77 0.06
CA GLN A 18 29.59 -26.62 -1.08
C GLN A 18 28.99 -27.96 -1.53
N ALA A 19 29.73 -29.06 -1.35
CA ALA A 19 29.29 -30.41 -1.67
C ALA A 19 28.31 -31.04 -0.66
N LEU A 20 28.19 -30.46 0.55
CA LEU A 20 27.37 -31.02 1.65
C LEU A 20 26.02 -30.31 1.86
N LYS A 21 25.62 -29.37 0.97
CA LYS A 21 24.29 -28.76 1.07
C LYS A 21 23.31 -29.56 0.23
N PRO A 22 22.33 -30.25 0.85
CA PRO A 22 21.24 -30.87 0.11
C PRO A 22 20.52 -29.81 -0.75
N ASP A 23 20.11 -30.15 -1.96
CA ASP A 23 19.39 -29.27 -2.89
C ASP A 23 18.17 -28.58 -2.24
N LEU A 24 17.53 -29.26 -1.30
CA LEU A 24 16.42 -28.73 -0.51
C LEU A 24 16.83 -27.51 0.33
N VAL A 25 18.02 -27.54 0.96
CA VAL A 25 18.52 -26.41 1.79
C VAL A 25 18.92 -25.24 0.91
N GLN A 26 19.50 -25.50 -0.26
CA GLN A 26 19.80 -24.43 -1.24
C GLN A 26 18.53 -23.80 -1.78
N SER A 27 17.49 -24.57 -2.03
CA SER A 27 16.18 -24.09 -2.48
C SER A 27 15.49 -23.23 -1.40
N ILE A 28 15.56 -23.63 -0.14
CA ILE A 28 15.04 -22.88 1.00
C ILE A 28 15.84 -21.59 1.21
N GLU A 29 17.17 -21.65 1.16
CA GLU A 29 18.02 -20.46 1.30
C GLU A 29 17.82 -19.47 0.14
N SER A 30 17.64 -19.93 -1.09
CA SER A 30 17.32 -19.06 -2.23
C SER A 30 15.94 -18.41 -2.11
N GLY A 31 14.94 -19.17 -1.66
CA GLY A 31 13.60 -18.65 -1.36
C GLY A 31 13.60 -17.62 -0.23
N ILE A 32 14.37 -17.86 0.83
CA ILE A 32 14.57 -16.92 1.92
C ILE A 32 15.34 -15.67 1.44
N ARG A 33 16.40 -15.85 0.62
CA ARG A 33 17.14 -14.71 0.04
C ARG A 33 16.27 -13.84 -0.84
N THR A 34 15.38 -14.41 -1.63
CA THR A 34 14.44 -13.63 -2.45
C THR A 34 13.46 -12.84 -1.58
N LYS A 35 12.90 -13.47 -0.54
CA LYS A 35 12.06 -12.77 0.46
C LYS A 35 12.82 -11.67 1.22
N TYR A 36 14.07 -11.91 1.61
CA TYR A 36 14.88 -10.92 2.34
C TYR A 36 15.48 -9.85 1.44
N ARG A 37 15.71 -10.12 0.16
CA ARG A 37 16.21 -9.14 -0.80
C ARG A 37 15.15 -8.07 -1.10
N ASP A 38 13.88 -8.47 -1.21
CA ASP A 38 12.76 -7.53 -1.33
C ASP A 38 12.52 -6.75 -0.02
N ARG A 39 12.86 -7.33 1.15
CA ARG A 39 12.84 -6.64 2.44
C ARG A 39 13.99 -5.64 2.63
N ARG A 40 15.17 -5.84 2.01
CA ARG A 40 16.33 -4.95 2.18
C ARG A 40 16.31 -3.72 1.30
N SER A 41 15.56 -3.70 0.20
CA SER A 41 15.56 -2.56 -0.71
C SER A 41 14.71 -1.38 -0.23
N ASN A 42 13.80 -1.58 0.72
CA ASN A 42 13.09 -0.47 1.39
C ASN A 42 12.25 -0.99 2.57
N THR A 43 12.86 -1.26 3.70
CA THR A 43 12.20 -1.83 4.90
C THR A 43 11.10 -0.94 5.49
N ALA A 44 10.98 0.30 5.06
CA ALA A 44 9.99 1.24 5.57
C ALA A 44 8.74 1.40 4.67
N ARG A 45 8.79 1.02 3.39
CA ARG A 45 7.68 1.29 2.46
C ARG A 45 7.59 0.22 1.38
N ILE A 46 6.41 -0.35 1.21
CA ILE A 46 6.09 -1.21 0.06
C ILE A 46 5.39 -0.33 -0.97
N ARG A 47 5.76 -0.45 -2.24
CA ARG A 47 5.15 0.33 -3.34
C ARG A 47 4.42 -0.61 -4.29
N GLN A 48 3.23 -0.19 -4.72
CA GLN A 48 2.51 -0.79 -5.85
C GLN A 48 1.87 0.34 -6.68
N GLY A 49 2.38 0.53 -7.90
CA GLY A 49 1.95 1.64 -8.73
C GLY A 49 2.19 3.01 -8.08
N GLU A 50 1.12 3.76 -7.91
CA GLU A 50 1.09 5.10 -7.31
C GLU A 50 0.95 5.10 -5.78
N TRP A 51 0.79 3.91 -5.16
CA TRP A 51 0.56 3.79 -3.74
C TRP A 51 1.78 3.31 -2.98
N PHE A 52 2.01 3.93 -1.84
CA PHE A 52 2.98 3.49 -0.84
C PHE A 52 2.23 2.93 0.36
N PHE A 53 2.68 1.78 0.85
CA PHE A 53 2.17 1.14 2.06
C PHE A 53 3.24 1.26 3.15
N VAL A 54 2.96 2.05 4.17
CA VAL A 54 3.88 2.31 5.28
C VAL A 54 3.40 1.54 6.51
N PRO A 55 4.23 0.68 7.13
CA PRO A 55 3.84 -0.05 8.32
C PRO A 55 3.29 0.87 9.41
N ALA A 56 2.12 0.52 9.96
CA ALA A 56 1.42 1.27 11.00
C ALA A 56 1.03 0.36 12.18
N PRO A 57 2.00 -0.24 12.89
CA PRO A 57 1.72 -1.22 13.95
C PRO A 57 0.96 -0.61 15.14
N GLN A 58 1.03 0.71 15.30
CA GLN A 58 0.38 1.44 16.39
C GLN A 58 -1.09 1.79 16.11
N VAL A 59 -1.58 1.57 14.88
CA VAL A 59 -2.96 1.94 14.55
C VAL A 59 -3.95 1.10 15.35
N ARG A 60 -4.90 1.77 16.00
CA ARG A 60 -6.04 1.11 16.65
C ARG A 60 -7.19 1.07 15.66
N VAL A 61 -7.53 -0.12 15.24
CA VAL A 61 -8.57 -0.37 14.23
C VAL A 61 -9.84 -0.89 14.91
N GLU A 62 -10.95 -0.24 14.63
CA GLU A 62 -12.26 -0.71 15.02
C GLU A 62 -12.73 -1.80 14.04
N LEU A 63 -12.75 -3.04 14.48
CA LEU A 63 -13.01 -4.20 13.61
C LEU A 63 -14.37 -4.13 12.89
N LEU A 64 -15.35 -3.50 13.50
CA LEU A 64 -16.69 -3.32 12.90
C LEU A 64 -16.69 -2.34 11.71
N LEU A 65 -15.66 -1.49 11.63
CA LEU A 65 -15.50 -0.51 10.55
C LEU A 65 -14.52 -0.97 9.45
N VAL A 66 -14.04 -2.21 9.56
CA VAL A 66 -13.15 -2.79 8.54
C VAL A 66 -13.98 -3.22 7.33
N LEU A 67 -13.65 -2.64 6.19
CA LEU A 67 -14.22 -2.97 4.90
C LEU A 67 -13.42 -4.10 4.25
N ARG A 68 -14.08 -4.98 3.50
CA ARG A 68 -13.44 -6.10 2.81
C ARG A 68 -13.55 -5.97 1.30
N ASN A 69 -12.47 -6.32 0.61
CA ASN A 69 -12.36 -6.21 -0.85
C ASN A 69 -12.69 -4.80 -1.37
N GLU A 70 -12.26 -3.81 -0.62
CA GLU A 70 -12.56 -2.42 -0.88
C GLU A 70 -11.54 -1.81 -1.86
N PRO A 71 -12.00 -1.08 -2.89
CA PRO A 71 -11.10 -0.43 -3.82
C PRO A 71 -10.49 0.85 -3.23
N ILE A 72 -9.23 1.10 -3.60
CA ILE A 72 -8.60 2.43 -3.53
C ILE A 72 -8.26 2.85 -4.95
N ALA A 73 -8.63 4.07 -5.31
CA ALA A 73 -8.38 4.62 -6.64
C ALA A 73 -7.96 6.08 -6.53
N ARG A 74 -7.27 6.56 -7.55
CA ARG A 74 -6.90 7.97 -7.69
C ARG A 74 -7.15 8.40 -9.12
N GLY A 75 -7.94 9.47 -9.28
CA GLY A 75 -8.29 9.96 -10.61
C GLY A 75 -8.98 8.89 -11.45
N GLY A 76 -8.66 8.84 -12.75
CA GLY A 76 -9.21 7.86 -13.70
C GLY A 76 -8.46 6.53 -13.78
N GLY A 77 -7.55 6.25 -12.83
CA GLY A 77 -6.78 5.00 -12.81
C GLY A 77 -7.60 3.77 -12.44
N LYS A 78 -7.10 2.57 -12.81
CA LYS A 78 -7.71 1.31 -12.38
C LYS A 78 -7.56 1.15 -10.86
N PRO A 79 -8.60 0.68 -10.15
CA PRO A 79 -8.55 0.57 -8.70
C PRO A 79 -7.64 -0.58 -8.23
N HIS A 80 -7.00 -0.36 -7.09
CA HIS A 80 -6.35 -1.40 -6.31
C HIS A 80 -7.37 -1.96 -5.30
N VAL A 81 -7.61 -3.26 -5.30
CA VAL A 81 -8.55 -3.92 -4.39
C VAL A 81 -7.82 -4.41 -3.16
N CYS A 82 -8.17 -3.86 -2.01
CA CYS A 82 -7.60 -4.20 -0.71
C CYS A 82 -8.42 -5.28 -0.02
N GLU A 83 -7.77 -6.33 0.50
CA GLU A 83 -8.46 -7.41 1.22
C GLU A 83 -9.16 -6.90 2.47
N GLU A 84 -8.48 -6.09 3.27
CA GLU A 84 -9.04 -5.38 4.41
C GLU A 84 -8.62 -3.91 4.35
N LEU A 85 -9.58 -3.03 4.59
CA LEU A 85 -9.38 -1.59 4.56
C LEU A 85 -10.12 -0.93 5.73
N TYR A 86 -9.45 0.03 6.38
CA TYR A 86 -9.99 0.83 7.46
C TYR A 86 -9.75 2.31 7.18
N ARG A 87 -10.80 3.11 7.31
CA ARG A 87 -10.72 4.58 7.16
C ARG A 87 -10.88 5.24 8.51
N PHE A 88 -10.00 6.21 8.80
CA PHE A 88 -10.03 6.94 10.07
C PHE A 88 -9.87 8.44 9.86
N GLY A 89 -10.67 9.20 10.62
CA GLY A 89 -10.62 10.67 10.59
C GLY A 89 -11.16 11.25 9.29
N GLY A 90 -10.51 12.30 8.82
CA GLY A 90 -10.99 13.10 7.69
C GLY A 90 -12.09 14.06 8.08
N GLU A 91 -12.44 14.93 7.13
CA GLU A 91 -13.49 15.95 7.27
C GLU A 91 -14.79 15.47 6.64
N THR A 92 -15.90 15.53 7.35
CA THR A 92 -17.21 15.24 6.79
C THR A 92 -17.60 16.36 5.82
N VAL A 93 -17.94 16.00 4.59
CA VAL A 93 -18.33 16.91 3.51
C VAL A 93 -19.61 16.45 2.83
N TYR A 94 -20.31 17.41 2.24
CA TYR A 94 -21.51 17.20 1.43
C TYR A 94 -21.15 17.35 -0.04
N VAL A 95 -21.31 16.31 -0.82
CA VAL A 95 -20.92 16.22 -2.23
C VAL A 95 -22.14 16.16 -3.11
N SER A 96 -22.11 16.90 -4.21
CA SER A 96 -23.13 16.88 -5.26
C SER A 96 -22.47 17.20 -6.61
N PRO A 97 -23.15 17.01 -7.74
CA PRO A 97 -22.65 17.45 -9.04
C PRO A 97 -22.29 18.95 -9.08
N GLY A 98 -23.01 19.81 -8.34
CA GLY A 98 -22.71 21.24 -8.22
C GLY A 98 -21.55 21.56 -7.27
N ALA A 99 -21.16 20.62 -6.42
CA ALA A 99 -20.06 20.76 -5.46
C ALA A 99 -19.23 19.47 -5.39
N PRO A 100 -18.47 19.11 -6.45
CA PRO A 100 -17.74 17.86 -6.53
C PRO A 100 -16.61 17.75 -5.51
N ASN A 101 -16.08 18.88 -5.04
CA ASN A 101 -15.04 18.91 -3.99
C ASN A 101 -15.62 18.82 -2.57
N GLY A 102 -16.94 18.77 -2.43
CA GLY A 102 -17.67 18.72 -1.19
C GLY A 102 -17.69 20.05 -0.43
N LEU A 103 -18.79 20.35 0.19
CA LEU A 103 -18.98 21.47 1.12
C LEU A 103 -18.78 20.99 2.54
N THR A 104 -18.14 21.79 3.38
CA THR A 104 -18.12 21.53 4.83
C THR A 104 -19.53 21.61 5.42
N GLY A 105 -19.74 21.10 6.61
CA GLY A 105 -21.04 21.21 7.28
C GLY A 105 -21.52 22.66 7.45
N GLU A 106 -20.60 23.59 7.67
CA GLU A 106 -20.91 25.02 7.75
C GLU A 106 -21.33 25.59 6.40
N GLN A 107 -20.57 25.31 5.34
CA GLN A 107 -20.90 25.75 3.99
C GLN A 107 -22.25 25.17 3.51
N TYR A 108 -22.50 23.90 3.80
CA TYR A 108 -23.79 23.27 3.46
C TYR A 108 -24.95 23.90 4.21
N ARG A 109 -24.83 24.23 5.50
CA ARG A 109 -25.86 24.91 6.27
C ARG A 109 -26.11 26.35 5.82
N ALA A 110 -25.09 27.00 5.27
CA ALA A 110 -25.20 28.36 4.75
C ALA A 110 -25.97 28.43 3.42
N LEU A 111 -26.16 27.31 2.71
CA LEU A 111 -26.99 27.26 1.52
C LEU A 111 -28.45 27.53 1.87
N SER A 112 -29.15 28.23 0.98
CA SER A 112 -30.62 28.38 1.04
C SER A 112 -31.32 27.03 0.87
N GLU A 113 -32.55 26.92 1.31
CA GLU A 113 -33.34 25.69 1.15
C GLU A 113 -33.52 25.32 -0.32
N GLY A 114 -33.71 26.33 -1.19
CA GLY A 114 -33.78 26.13 -2.62
C GLY A 114 -32.50 25.51 -3.20
N GLU A 115 -31.32 26.00 -2.82
CA GLU A 115 -30.04 25.46 -3.27
C GLU A 115 -29.80 24.06 -2.76
N ARG A 116 -30.17 23.76 -1.51
CA ARG A 116 -30.06 22.39 -0.96
C ARG A 116 -30.96 21.40 -1.69
N SER A 117 -32.15 21.79 -2.09
CA SER A 117 -33.11 20.93 -2.79
C SER A 117 -32.79 20.69 -4.25
N LEU A 118 -31.91 21.51 -4.87
CA LEU A 118 -31.51 21.34 -6.26
C LEU A 118 -30.73 20.06 -6.54
N TRP A 119 -30.07 19.52 -5.55
CA TRP A 119 -29.11 18.41 -5.71
C TRP A 119 -29.38 17.29 -4.72
N ASN A 120 -29.10 16.06 -5.17
CA ASN A 120 -29.03 14.91 -4.28
C ASN A 120 -27.65 14.89 -3.59
N TRP A 121 -27.60 15.38 -2.37
CA TRP A 121 -26.37 15.46 -1.60
C TRP A 121 -25.99 14.11 -0.97
N ARG A 122 -24.71 13.77 -1.08
CA ARG A 122 -24.12 12.60 -0.45
C ARG A 122 -23.15 13.04 0.64
N VAL A 123 -23.25 12.41 1.81
CA VAL A 123 -22.31 12.66 2.88
C VAL A 123 -21.08 11.78 2.65
N MET A 124 -19.92 12.42 2.57
CA MET A 124 -18.65 11.75 2.30
C MET A 124 -17.58 12.24 3.28
N ARG A 125 -16.46 11.53 3.35
CA ARG A 125 -15.29 11.95 4.12
C ARG A 125 -14.19 12.42 3.17
N ARG A 126 -13.69 13.64 3.38
CA ARG A 126 -12.56 14.22 2.66
C ARG A 126 -11.27 13.97 3.41
N ASN A 127 -10.24 13.46 2.70
CA ASN A 127 -8.90 13.19 3.23
C ASN A 127 -8.87 12.31 4.50
N PRO A 128 -9.61 11.18 4.57
CA PRO A 128 -9.44 10.25 5.66
C PRO A 128 -8.04 9.60 5.55
N LYS A 129 -7.47 9.22 6.67
CA LYS A 129 -6.36 8.27 6.67
C LYS A 129 -6.89 6.90 6.30
N VAL A 130 -6.18 6.22 5.42
CA VAL A 130 -6.53 4.89 4.95
C VAL A 130 -5.49 3.90 5.42
N TYR A 131 -5.94 2.81 6.00
CA TYR A 131 -5.10 1.70 6.43
C TYR A 131 -5.55 0.42 5.76
N VAL A 132 -4.60 -0.39 5.33
CA VAL A 132 -4.87 -1.65 4.64
C VAL A 132 -4.06 -2.79 5.25
N ARG A 133 -4.61 -3.99 5.18
CA ARG A 133 -3.96 -5.24 5.61
C ARG A 133 -4.34 -6.37 4.65
N GLY A 134 -3.48 -7.39 4.59
CA GLY A 134 -3.70 -8.55 3.72
C GLY A 134 -3.27 -8.28 2.28
N ARG A 135 -3.97 -8.84 1.32
CA ARG A 135 -3.62 -8.75 -0.10
C ARG A 135 -4.13 -7.47 -0.73
N VAL A 136 -3.23 -6.79 -1.47
CA VAL A 136 -3.59 -5.68 -2.35
C VAL A 136 -3.41 -6.13 -3.79
N ARG A 137 -4.50 -6.18 -4.54
CA ARG A 137 -4.57 -6.68 -5.91
C ARG A 137 -4.80 -5.54 -6.89
N HIS A 138 -4.10 -5.58 -7.99
CA HIS A 138 -4.31 -4.66 -9.11
C HIS A 138 -4.26 -5.46 -10.42
N HIS A 139 -4.96 -5.00 -11.45
CA HIS A 139 -5.00 -5.70 -12.73
C HIS A 139 -3.61 -5.81 -13.39
N ASP A 140 -2.83 -4.73 -13.34
CA ASP A 140 -1.57 -4.60 -14.09
C ASP A 140 -0.33 -4.76 -13.18
N HIS A 141 -0.49 -4.97 -11.87
CA HIS A 141 0.61 -5.09 -10.92
C HIS A 141 0.57 -6.42 -10.16
N LYS A 142 1.76 -6.91 -9.81
CA LYS A 142 1.87 -8.08 -8.94
C LYS A 142 1.19 -7.81 -7.59
N THR A 143 0.39 -8.78 -7.12
CA THR A 143 -0.24 -8.71 -5.79
C THR A 143 0.81 -8.50 -4.70
N VAL A 144 0.54 -7.54 -3.83
CA VAL A 144 1.32 -7.28 -2.61
C VAL A 144 0.62 -7.92 -1.42
N VAL A 145 1.38 -8.51 -0.50
CA VAL A 145 0.88 -9.05 0.76
C VAL A 145 1.44 -8.25 1.92
N LEU A 146 0.55 -7.70 2.75
CA LEU A 146 0.86 -6.86 3.90
C LEU A 146 0.58 -7.66 5.19
N ASP A 147 1.61 -7.99 5.94
CA ASP A 147 1.50 -8.84 7.14
C ASP A 147 0.81 -8.16 8.33
N GLY A 148 0.61 -6.86 8.28
CA GLY A 148 -0.05 -6.04 9.31
C GLY A 148 -0.71 -4.82 8.71
N TRP A 149 -1.21 -3.93 9.56
CA TRP A 149 -1.79 -2.69 9.10
C TRP A 149 -0.73 -1.75 8.55
N HIS A 150 -1.00 -1.18 7.38
CA HIS A 150 -0.15 -0.22 6.68
C HIS A 150 -0.98 1.01 6.32
N GLU A 151 -0.44 2.19 6.57
CA GLU A 151 -1.02 3.44 6.08
C GLU A 151 -0.79 3.55 4.57
N VAL A 152 -1.84 3.92 3.85
CA VAL A 152 -1.79 4.13 2.40
C VAL A 152 -1.47 5.58 2.11
N LEU A 153 -0.37 5.81 1.40
CA LEU A 153 0.04 7.14 0.95
C LEU A 153 0.08 7.16 -0.57
N SER A 154 -0.42 8.24 -1.16
CA SER A 154 -0.28 8.45 -2.61
C SER A 154 1.11 8.99 -2.95
N ASN A 155 1.66 8.56 -4.09
CA ASN A 155 2.85 9.18 -4.64
C ASN A 155 2.52 10.61 -5.10
N THR A 156 3.18 11.59 -4.49
CA THR A 156 3.00 13.02 -4.80
C THR A 156 4.06 13.55 -5.77
N GLU A 157 5.04 12.75 -6.16
CA GLU A 157 6.15 13.19 -7.02
C GLU A 157 5.69 13.68 -8.40
N ASN A 158 4.54 13.20 -8.90
CA ASN A 158 3.97 13.59 -10.19
C ASN A 158 2.79 14.56 -10.06
N LEU A 159 2.59 15.17 -8.90
CA LEU A 159 1.63 16.27 -8.77
C LEU A 159 2.21 17.51 -9.45
N SER A 160 1.98 17.66 -10.75
CA SER A 160 2.04 18.97 -11.36
C SER A 160 1.12 19.90 -10.56
N HIS A 161 1.56 21.13 -10.31
CA HIS A 161 0.85 22.15 -9.53
C HIS A 161 -0.60 22.45 -9.99
N ALA A 162 -1.07 21.85 -11.08
CA ALA A 162 -2.39 22.01 -11.66
C ALA A 162 -3.48 21.07 -11.08
N MET A 163 -3.12 20.02 -10.32
CA MET A 163 -4.11 19.05 -9.82
C MET A 163 -4.21 19.10 -8.30
N ARG A 164 -4.89 20.09 -7.78
CA ARG A 164 -5.52 20.03 -6.45
C ARG A 164 -6.76 19.12 -6.52
N ASN A 165 -6.55 17.88 -6.93
CA ASN A 165 -7.64 16.91 -6.91
C ASN A 165 -7.78 16.39 -5.49
N VAL A 166 -8.87 16.76 -4.86
CA VAL A 166 -9.33 16.14 -3.62
C VAL A 166 -9.62 14.67 -3.96
N ALA A 167 -8.77 13.75 -3.50
CA ALA A 167 -9.05 12.34 -3.62
C ALA A 167 -10.12 12.01 -2.58
N PHE A 168 -11.35 11.80 -3.02
CA PHE A 168 -12.37 11.15 -2.22
C PHE A 168 -12.02 9.67 -2.20
N LEU A 169 -11.67 9.17 -1.04
CA LEU A 169 -11.54 7.75 -0.78
C LEU A 169 -12.86 7.34 -0.12
N ASP A 170 -13.82 6.90 -0.96
CA ASP A 170 -15.08 6.32 -0.50
C ASP A 170 -14.86 5.01 0.23
#